data_978e7597000124c7b9a1ecd5e7b5f3bf
#
_entry.id   978e7597000124c7b9a1ecd5e7b5f3bf
#
_cell.length_a   1.000
_cell.length_b   1.000
_cell.length_c   1.000
_cell.angle_alpha   90.00
_cell.angle_beta   90.00
_cell.angle_gamma   90.00
#
_symmetry.space_group_name_H-M   'P 1'
#
loop_
_entity.id
_entity.type
_entity.pdbx_description
1 polymer ?
#
loop_
_entity_poly.entity_id
_entity_poly.type
_entity_poly.pdbx_seq_one_letter_code
_entity_poly.pdbx_strand_id
1 'polypeptide(L)'
;LWVARMVLSGLYNLGDIPFTDVFIHANILDGKGERMSKSKGNGIDPVDIIDAYGTDAMRYVLCDMQTGNQDIRLPVTAICPACEHHNDLTATKHGKTKFTFLCDECKAEFDVLGTMPEVPAAKLISERFIDGRKFCNKLWNTARFAFGHLQDVPCEALQPDDLQVEDRWILAALNRAIRAVDRGLGEYNPSAALGAAREFMWGELCDWYLELVKPRLAGDDEKSAAVARQVLAHALDQTLRLLHPFVPFITEHLHNRLSELAPQRGLPGLWESAPTGLLIDAPWPTAAQAADDAALLATFANLQAATSGVRDARSSKGMSPAQALDVTLRPPANRADEIRAQAHVVQHLANVGELTVDPEATAPKGSASLVVGQLQIFVHDMVDPAEERERLDKELARVDKEVNLCEKKLSNEKFTAKAPAAVVEEQRQRLVKYQAQALAIRRSLDELES
;
A
#
# COMPACT_ATOMS: atom_id res chain seq x y z
N LEU A 1 8.57 14.94 33.29
CA LEU A 1 9.51 14.83 34.44
C LEU A 1 10.63 13.82 34.22
N TRP A 2 10.44 12.70 33.49
CA TRP A 2 11.51 11.70 33.23
C TRP A 2 12.68 12.28 32.46
N VAL A 3 12.42 12.89 31.29
CA VAL A 3 13.46 13.53 30.46
C VAL A 3 14.28 14.55 31.29
N ALA A 4 13.61 15.43 32.06
CA ALA A 4 14.31 16.40 32.89
C ALA A 4 15.23 15.73 33.94
N ARG A 5 14.79 14.63 34.56
CA ARG A 5 15.63 13.86 35.50
C ARG A 5 16.84 13.23 34.79
N MET A 6 16.65 12.66 33.62
CA MET A 6 17.72 12.05 32.83
C MET A 6 18.76 13.09 32.45
N VAL A 7 18.34 14.26 31.95
CA VAL A 7 19.25 15.38 31.61
C VAL A 7 20.01 15.86 32.83
N LEU A 8 19.30 16.14 33.93
CA LEU A 8 19.96 16.63 35.15
C LEU A 8 20.94 15.61 35.74
N SER A 9 20.59 14.33 35.79
CA SER A 9 21.49 13.28 36.27
C SER A 9 22.70 13.10 35.33
N GLY A 10 22.49 13.13 34.03
CA GLY A 10 23.57 13.02 33.02
C GLY A 10 24.56 14.17 33.19
N LEU A 11 24.09 15.41 33.18
CA LEU A 11 24.92 16.58 33.35
C LEU A 11 25.65 16.58 34.70
N TYR A 12 24.99 16.22 35.81
CA TYR A 12 25.60 16.22 37.13
C TYR A 12 26.66 15.13 37.29
N ASN A 13 26.40 13.89 36.81
CA ASN A 13 27.28 12.75 37.07
C ASN A 13 28.32 12.52 35.97
N LEU A 14 28.01 12.83 34.73
CA LEU A 14 28.84 12.52 33.54
C LEU A 14 29.29 13.76 32.78
N GLY A 15 28.73 14.93 33.08
CA GLY A 15 29.06 16.20 32.39
C GLY A 15 28.47 16.30 30.98
N ASP A 16 27.58 15.36 30.58
CA ASP A 16 27.04 15.29 29.25
C ASP A 16 25.54 14.98 29.24
N ILE A 17 24.86 15.26 28.12
CA ILE A 17 23.45 14.94 27.91
C ILE A 17 23.35 13.49 27.44
N PRO A 18 22.47 12.67 28.08
CA PRO A 18 22.43 11.22 27.79
C PRO A 18 21.79 10.83 26.45
N PHE A 19 21.27 11.78 25.70
CA PHE A 19 20.62 11.56 24.39
C PHE A 19 20.64 12.84 23.56
N THR A 20 20.64 12.68 22.24
CA THR A 20 20.62 13.78 21.25
C THR A 20 19.20 14.10 20.79
N ASP A 21 18.34 13.09 20.78
CA ASP A 21 17.00 13.18 20.22
C ASP A 21 15.93 12.81 21.27
N VAL A 22 14.80 13.51 21.24
CA VAL A 22 13.62 13.24 22.08
C VAL A 22 12.40 13.12 21.20
N PHE A 23 11.91 11.88 21.03
CA PHE A 23 10.69 11.61 20.31
C PHE A 23 9.49 11.58 21.26
N ILE A 24 8.47 12.39 20.98
CA ILE A 24 7.21 12.42 21.74
C ILE A 24 6.15 11.68 20.93
N HIS A 25 5.86 10.45 21.35
CA HIS A 25 4.85 9.63 20.68
C HIS A 25 3.42 9.97 21.13
N ALA A 26 2.44 9.62 20.31
CA ALA A 26 1.02 9.72 20.62
C ALA A 26 0.60 8.83 21.80
N ASN A 27 -0.46 9.21 22.53
CA ASN A 27 -1.12 8.29 23.46
C ASN A 27 -2.12 7.42 22.71
N ILE A 28 -2.25 6.16 23.16
CA ILE A 28 -3.33 5.29 22.74
C ILE A 28 -4.48 5.48 23.73
N LEU A 29 -5.63 5.89 23.21
CA LEU A 29 -6.87 6.14 23.93
C LEU A 29 -7.90 5.07 23.58
N ASP A 30 -8.86 4.83 24.46
CA ASP A 30 -10.01 3.97 24.15
C ASP A 30 -10.95 4.59 23.10
N GLY A 31 -12.03 3.88 22.76
CA GLY A 31 -13.02 4.36 21.79
C GLY A 31 -13.71 5.68 22.19
N LYS A 32 -13.78 5.97 23.49
CA LYS A 32 -14.33 7.24 24.05
C LYS A 32 -13.31 8.38 24.06
N GLY A 33 -12.04 8.10 23.77
CA GLY A 33 -10.96 9.08 23.82
C GLY A 33 -10.38 9.25 25.23
N GLU A 34 -10.55 8.26 26.11
CA GLU A 34 -9.96 8.27 27.43
C GLU A 34 -8.65 7.48 27.46
N ARG A 35 -7.70 7.91 28.31
CA ARG A 35 -6.46 7.16 28.54
C ARG A 35 -6.78 5.76 29.08
N MET A 36 -6.19 4.76 28.45
CA MET A 36 -6.29 3.38 28.92
C MET A 36 -5.58 3.19 30.25
N SER A 37 -6.21 2.51 31.19
CA SER A 37 -5.61 2.11 32.46
C SER A 37 -6.30 0.89 33.03
N LYS A 38 -5.54 0.07 33.79
CA LYS A 38 -6.09 -1.09 34.48
C LYS A 38 -7.23 -0.68 35.45
N SER A 39 -7.09 0.46 36.15
CA SER A 39 -8.10 0.95 37.09
C SER A 39 -9.41 1.42 36.45
N LYS A 40 -9.42 1.69 35.16
CA LYS A 40 -10.63 2.05 34.39
C LYS A 40 -11.29 0.85 33.71
N GLY A 41 -10.59 -0.28 33.59
CA GLY A 41 -11.07 -1.46 32.87
C GLY A 41 -11.21 -1.27 31.37
N ASN A 42 -10.53 -0.28 30.81
CA ASN A 42 -10.53 0.05 29.40
C ASN A 42 -9.18 -0.25 28.70
N GLY A 43 -8.26 -0.91 29.41
CA GLY A 43 -6.97 -1.32 28.86
C GLY A 43 -7.04 -2.69 28.22
N ILE A 44 -6.40 -2.86 27.08
CA ILE A 44 -6.27 -4.15 26.38
C ILE A 44 -5.02 -4.85 26.91
N ASP A 45 -5.12 -6.12 27.24
CA ASP A 45 -3.94 -6.94 27.53
C ASP A 45 -3.27 -7.33 26.21
N PRO A 46 -1.98 -7.05 26.02
CA PRO A 46 -1.24 -7.48 24.83
C PRO A 46 -1.32 -8.99 24.58
N VAL A 47 -1.41 -9.81 25.63
CA VAL A 47 -1.50 -11.27 25.50
C VAL A 47 -2.80 -11.68 24.81
N ASP A 48 -3.93 -11.05 25.15
CA ASP A 48 -5.21 -11.30 24.49
C ASP A 48 -5.16 -10.99 23.00
N ILE A 49 -4.44 -9.92 22.60
CA ILE A 49 -4.23 -9.57 21.20
C ILE A 49 -3.31 -10.56 20.49
N ILE A 50 -2.23 -10.98 21.14
CA ILE A 50 -1.28 -11.97 20.59
C ILE A 50 -2.00 -13.30 20.36
N ASP A 51 -2.81 -13.74 21.32
CA ASP A 51 -3.58 -14.98 21.21
C ASP A 51 -4.62 -14.92 20.07
N ALA A 52 -5.30 -13.77 19.94
CA ALA A 52 -6.37 -13.61 18.94
C ALA A 52 -5.85 -13.38 17.52
N TYR A 53 -4.77 -12.63 17.36
CA TYR A 53 -4.34 -12.11 16.05
C TYR A 53 -2.89 -12.45 15.68
N GLY A 54 -2.05 -12.79 16.66
CA GLY A 54 -0.62 -13.03 16.49
C GLY A 54 0.26 -11.81 16.82
N THR A 55 1.50 -12.08 17.22
CA THR A 55 2.46 -11.04 17.67
C THR A 55 2.77 -10.04 16.55
N ASP A 56 3.03 -10.51 15.34
CA ASP A 56 3.35 -9.64 14.20
C ASP A 56 2.17 -8.75 13.81
N ALA A 57 0.93 -9.27 13.89
CA ALA A 57 -0.26 -8.47 13.63
C ALA A 57 -0.41 -7.33 14.64
N MET A 58 -0.11 -7.60 15.93
CA MET A 58 -0.10 -6.57 16.96
C MET A 58 0.97 -5.50 16.68
N ARG A 59 2.21 -5.92 16.41
CA ARG A 59 3.32 -5.01 16.10
C ARG A 59 3.04 -4.15 14.89
N TYR A 60 2.54 -4.77 13.81
CA TYR A 60 2.14 -4.10 12.58
C TYR A 60 1.18 -2.94 12.86
N VAL A 61 0.07 -3.22 13.55
CA VAL A 61 -0.97 -2.20 13.80
C VAL A 61 -0.47 -1.10 14.72
N LEU A 62 0.34 -1.43 15.74
CA LEU A 62 0.93 -0.43 16.62
C LEU A 62 1.86 0.53 15.85
N CYS A 63 2.66 0.03 14.92
CA CYS A 63 3.49 0.87 14.07
C CYS A 63 2.66 1.68 13.05
N ASP A 64 1.66 1.05 12.42
CA ASP A 64 0.77 1.71 11.45
C ASP A 64 -0.01 2.89 12.04
N MET A 65 -0.36 2.81 13.32
CA MET A 65 -1.05 3.88 14.04
C MET A 65 -0.16 5.06 14.45
N GLN A 66 1.17 4.92 14.42
CA GLN A 66 2.13 5.94 14.86
C GLN A 66 2.35 7.01 13.76
N THR A 67 1.33 7.82 13.50
CA THR A 67 1.33 8.83 12.42
C THR A 67 1.87 10.21 12.85
N GLY A 68 2.35 10.35 14.08
CA GLY A 68 2.86 11.61 14.65
C GLY A 68 2.42 11.83 16.09
N ASN A 69 2.18 13.09 16.49
CA ASN A 69 1.90 13.48 17.87
C ASN A 69 0.41 13.46 18.26
N GLN A 70 -0.49 13.14 17.34
CA GLN A 70 -1.92 13.11 17.61
C GLN A 70 -2.31 11.81 18.32
N ASP A 71 -3.08 11.94 19.40
CA ASP A 71 -3.58 10.79 20.15
C ASP A 71 -4.43 9.86 19.26
N ILE A 72 -4.23 8.56 19.45
CA ILE A 72 -4.80 7.50 18.63
C ILE A 72 -5.96 6.86 19.40
N ARG A 73 -7.13 6.77 18.77
CA ARG A 73 -8.27 6.04 19.33
C ARG A 73 -8.22 4.58 18.91
N LEU A 74 -8.21 3.70 19.89
CA LEU A 74 -8.28 2.25 19.71
C LEU A 74 -9.59 1.74 20.34
N PRO A 75 -10.67 1.52 19.58
CA PRO A 75 -11.90 0.97 20.10
C PRO A 75 -11.66 -0.39 20.75
N VAL A 76 -12.24 -0.60 21.93
CA VAL A 76 -12.11 -1.83 22.69
C VAL A 76 -13.40 -2.61 22.62
N THR A 77 -13.29 -3.87 22.26
CA THR A 77 -14.38 -4.85 22.17
C THR A 77 -14.15 -5.95 23.19
N ALA A 78 -15.17 -6.31 23.95
CA ALA A 78 -15.11 -7.43 24.88
C ALA A 78 -15.75 -8.69 24.28
N ILE A 79 -15.02 -9.80 24.31
CA ILE A 79 -15.55 -11.10 23.91
C ILE A 79 -16.31 -11.71 25.08
N CYS A 80 -17.60 -11.95 24.90
CA CYS A 80 -18.43 -12.59 25.91
C CYS A 80 -17.94 -14.01 26.23
N PRO A 81 -17.60 -14.34 27.47
CA PRO A 81 -17.12 -15.68 27.82
C PRO A 81 -18.18 -16.78 27.70
N ALA A 82 -19.48 -16.43 27.59
CA ALA A 82 -20.56 -17.37 27.50
C ALA A 82 -21.01 -17.72 26.07
N CYS A 83 -20.92 -16.76 25.12
CA CYS A 83 -21.41 -16.96 23.75
C CYS A 83 -20.47 -16.43 22.67
N GLU A 84 -19.28 -15.96 23.05
CA GLU A 84 -18.24 -15.41 22.15
C GLU A 84 -18.69 -14.18 21.34
N HIS A 85 -19.84 -13.58 21.64
CA HIS A 85 -20.30 -12.36 21.01
C HIS A 85 -19.34 -11.20 21.31
N HIS A 86 -19.05 -10.36 20.30
CA HIS A 86 -18.21 -9.20 20.41
C HIS A 86 -19.03 -7.98 20.83
N ASN A 87 -18.78 -7.47 22.04
CA ASN A 87 -19.50 -6.36 22.64
C ASN A 87 -18.67 -5.08 22.56
N ASP A 88 -19.20 -4.04 21.93
CA ASP A 88 -18.58 -2.70 21.95
C ASP A 88 -18.80 -2.05 23.32
N LEU A 89 -17.74 -1.93 24.12
CA LEU A 89 -17.82 -1.37 25.47
C LEU A 89 -18.25 0.10 25.52
N THR A 90 -18.30 0.79 24.40
CA THR A 90 -18.83 2.17 24.34
C THR A 90 -20.35 2.22 24.35
N ALA A 91 -21.01 1.16 23.86
CA ALA A 91 -22.47 1.06 23.67
C ALA A 91 -23.12 0.02 24.61
N THR A 92 -22.37 -1.02 25.03
CA THR A 92 -22.88 -2.12 25.85
C THR A 92 -23.28 -1.66 27.25
N LYS A 93 -24.39 -2.18 27.74
CA LYS A 93 -24.94 -1.82 29.08
C LYS A 93 -24.07 -2.37 30.18
N HIS A 94 -23.86 -1.54 31.22
CA HIS A 94 -23.21 -1.97 32.45
C HIS A 94 -24.07 -3.01 33.20
N GLY A 95 -23.39 -3.96 33.85
CA GLY A 95 -23.98 -4.92 34.78
C GLY A 95 -24.13 -4.33 36.19
N LYS A 96 -23.83 -5.14 37.22
CA LYS A 96 -23.96 -4.73 38.63
C LYS A 96 -22.91 -3.72 39.06
N THR A 97 -21.79 -3.64 38.41
CA THR A 97 -20.70 -2.70 38.71
C THR A 97 -20.28 -1.91 37.46
N LYS A 98 -19.46 -0.88 37.63
CA LYS A 98 -18.89 -0.12 36.49
C LYS A 98 -17.93 -0.95 35.64
N PHE A 99 -17.48 -2.11 36.10
CA PHE A 99 -16.55 -3.00 35.36
C PHE A 99 -17.22 -4.26 34.83
N THR A 100 -18.50 -4.47 35.19
CA THR A 100 -19.28 -5.57 34.62
C THR A 100 -20.22 -5.06 33.55
N PHE A 101 -20.45 -5.89 32.53
CA PHE A 101 -21.29 -5.57 31.38
C PHE A 101 -22.23 -6.75 31.08
N LEU A 102 -23.35 -6.44 30.46
CA LEU A 102 -24.33 -7.43 30.02
C LEU A 102 -24.15 -7.66 28.52
N CYS A 103 -23.84 -8.87 28.14
CA CYS A 103 -23.68 -9.22 26.72
C CYS A 103 -24.92 -8.80 25.91
N ASP A 104 -24.69 -8.13 24.77
CA ASP A 104 -25.77 -7.62 23.94
C ASP A 104 -26.60 -8.76 23.31
N GLU A 105 -25.99 -9.93 23.12
CA GLU A 105 -26.64 -11.11 22.55
C GLU A 105 -27.28 -11.99 23.66
N CYS A 106 -26.49 -12.64 24.49
CA CYS A 106 -26.99 -13.65 25.45
C CYS A 106 -27.38 -13.09 26.83
N LYS A 107 -27.15 -11.80 27.09
CA LYS A 107 -27.42 -11.10 28.34
C LYS A 107 -26.64 -11.62 29.56
N ALA A 108 -25.68 -12.53 29.37
CA ALA A 108 -24.80 -12.96 30.44
C ALA A 108 -23.94 -11.78 30.94
N GLU A 109 -23.71 -11.71 32.25
CA GLU A 109 -22.82 -10.71 32.84
C GLU A 109 -21.35 -11.16 32.75
N PHE A 110 -20.46 -10.26 32.40
CA PHE A 110 -19.02 -10.50 32.34
C PHE A 110 -18.23 -9.34 32.95
N ASP A 111 -17.04 -9.63 33.48
CA ASP A 111 -16.13 -8.66 34.11
C ASP A 111 -14.96 -8.37 33.16
N VAL A 112 -14.68 -7.07 32.90
CA VAL A 112 -13.57 -6.64 32.03
C VAL A 112 -12.22 -6.52 32.76
N LEU A 113 -12.23 -6.59 34.11
CA LEU A 113 -11.02 -6.58 34.92
C LEU A 113 -10.57 -7.96 35.41
N GLY A 114 -11.47 -8.96 35.36
CA GLY A 114 -11.21 -10.27 35.94
C GLY A 114 -11.03 -10.25 37.46
N THR A 115 -11.60 -9.26 38.14
CA THR A 115 -11.42 -9.06 39.61
C THR A 115 -12.53 -9.68 40.43
N MET A 116 -13.61 -10.10 39.80
CA MET A 116 -14.78 -10.66 40.45
C MET A 116 -14.83 -12.19 40.27
N PRO A 117 -14.56 -12.99 41.33
CA PRO A 117 -14.50 -14.46 41.17
C PRO A 117 -15.81 -15.11 40.70
N GLU A 118 -16.95 -14.44 40.95
CA GLU A 118 -18.29 -14.95 40.61
C GLU A 118 -18.75 -14.57 39.19
N VAL A 119 -18.04 -13.64 38.52
CA VAL A 119 -18.37 -13.15 37.19
C VAL A 119 -17.25 -13.51 36.21
N PRO A 120 -17.53 -14.26 35.13
CA PRO A 120 -16.50 -14.66 34.19
C PRO A 120 -15.79 -13.44 33.57
N ALA A 121 -14.47 -13.51 33.46
CA ALA A 121 -13.67 -12.47 32.83
C ALA A 121 -13.80 -12.52 31.30
N ALA A 122 -13.99 -11.35 30.67
CA ALA A 122 -13.97 -11.21 29.23
C ALA A 122 -12.56 -10.93 28.73
N LYS A 123 -12.23 -11.42 27.53
CA LYS A 123 -11.05 -10.99 26.79
C LYS A 123 -11.34 -9.66 26.11
N LEU A 124 -10.39 -8.71 26.24
CA LEU A 124 -10.49 -7.40 25.60
C LEU A 124 -9.63 -7.37 24.34
N ILE A 125 -10.24 -7.10 23.21
CA ILE A 125 -9.59 -7.05 21.90
C ILE A 125 -9.91 -5.74 21.18
N SER A 126 -9.27 -5.52 20.05
CA SER A 126 -9.68 -4.50 19.09
C SER A 126 -9.64 -5.08 17.68
N GLU A 127 -10.70 -4.88 16.93
CA GLU A 127 -10.82 -5.38 15.55
C GLU A 127 -9.81 -4.75 14.58
N ARG A 128 -9.19 -3.62 14.95
CA ARG A 128 -8.10 -3.03 14.17
C ARG A 128 -6.94 -3.98 13.92
N PHE A 129 -6.70 -4.93 14.80
CA PHE A 129 -5.63 -5.93 14.65
C PHE A 129 -5.92 -7.00 13.57
N ILE A 130 -7.15 -7.07 13.07
CA ILE A 130 -7.51 -7.89 11.90
C ILE A 130 -6.69 -7.48 10.67
N ASP A 131 -6.43 -6.18 10.48
CA ASP A 131 -5.69 -5.69 9.31
C ASP A 131 -4.23 -6.12 9.36
N GLY A 132 -3.61 -6.13 10.55
CA GLY A 132 -2.27 -6.70 10.74
C GLY A 132 -2.22 -8.18 10.38
N ARG A 133 -3.23 -8.97 10.81
CA ARG A 133 -3.32 -10.40 10.46
C ARG A 133 -3.52 -10.62 8.95
N LYS A 134 -4.37 -9.81 8.31
CA LYS A 134 -4.55 -9.85 6.84
C LYS A 134 -3.24 -9.56 6.11
N PHE A 135 -2.49 -8.57 6.57
CA PHE A 135 -1.19 -8.24 6.01
C PHE A 135 -0.21 -9.41 6.13
N CYS A 136 -0.05 -9.99 7.32
CA CYS A 136 0.83 -11.15 7.53
C CYS A 136 0.39 -12.34 6.65
N ASN A 137 -0.90 -12.60 6.51
CA ASN A 137 -1.41 -13.65 5.63
C ASN A 137 -1.10 -13.37 4.14
N LYS A 138 -1.20 -12.12 3.71
CA LYS A 138 -0.83 -11.74 2.32
C LYS A 138 0.66 -11.95 2.10
N LEU A 139 1.51 -11.49 3.01
CA LEU A 139 2.97 -11.70 2.94
C LEU A 139 3.33 -13.19 2.88
N TRP A 140 2.72 -14.00 3.75
CA TRP A 140 2.91 -15.46 3.75
C TRP A 140 2.54 -16.10 2.42
N ASN A 141 1.38 -15.77 1.87
CA ASN A 141 0.90 -16.32 0.60
C ASN A 141 1.78 -15.88 -0.58
N THR A 142 2.26 -14.64 -0.57
CA THR A 142 3.20 -14.11 -1.56
C THR A 142 4.50 -14.89 -1.55
N ALA A 143 5.11 -15.06 -0.38
CA ALA A 143 6.34 -15.82 -0.23
C ALA A 143 6.15 -17.29 -0.63
N ARG A 144 5.03 -17.93 -0.21
CA ARG A 144 4.70 -19.30 -0.60
C ARG A 144 4.59 -19.49 -2.11
N PHE A 145 3.97 -18.52 -2.81
CA PHE A 145 3.93 -18.54 -4.28
C PHE A 145 5.33 -18.43 -4.88
N ALA A 146 6.12 -17.43 -4.42
CA ALA A 146 7.49 -17.24 -4.89
C ALA A 146 8.35 -18.51 -4.67
N PHE A 147 8.27 -19.12 -3.50
CA PHE A 147 9.02 -20.35 -3.18
C PHE A 147 8.76 -21.52 -4.12
N GLY A 148 7.54 -21.58 -4.69
CA GLY A 148 7.22 -22.59 -5.72
C GLY A 148 8.03 -22.43 -7.01
N HIS A 149 8.64 -21.27 -7.23
CA HIS A 149 9.41 -20.95 -8.43
C HIS A 149 10.89 -20.68 -8.17
N LEU A 150 11.32 -20.63 -6.89
CA LEU A 150 12.69 -20.28 -6.48
C LEU A 150 13.58 -21.49 -6.19
N GLN A 151 13.33 -22.65 -6.83
CA GLN A 151 14.26 -23.78 -6.77
C GLN A 151 15.40 -23.53 -7.76
N ASP A 152 16.64 -23.80 -7.32
CA ASP A 152 17.87 -23.68 -8.14
C ASP A 152 18.01 -22.31 -8.81
N VAL A 153 17.74 -21.23 -8.07
CA VAL A 153 17.88 -19.85 -8.56
C VAL A 153 19.32 -19.57 -8.94
N PRO A 154 19.61 -19.22 -10.20
CA PRO A 154 20.95 -18.81 -10.58
C PRO A 154 21.33 -17.50 -9.87
N CYS A 155 22.61 -17.33 -9.56
CA CYS A 155 23.15 -16.08 -9.07
C CYS A 155 24.27 -15.62 -10.02
N GLU A 156 23.89 -15.36 -11.26
CA GLU A 156 24.78 -14.92 -12.32
C GLU A 156 24.81 -13.40 -12.40
N ALA A 157 25.91 -12.87 -12.93
CA ALA A 157 26.03 -11.44 -13.19
C ALA A 157 25.07 -11.05 -14.33
N LEU A 158 24.16 -10.13 -14.05
CA LEU A 158 23.20 -9.59 -15.01
C LEU A 158 23.69 -8.26 -15.57
N GLN A 159 23.42 -8.07 -16.86
CA GLN A 159 23.57 -6.77 -17.49
C GLN A 159 22.20 -6.07 -17.57
N PRO A 160 22.14 -4.73 -17.66
CA PRO A 160 20.87 -4.02 -17.82
C PRO A 160 19.99 -4.53 -18.97
N ASP A 161 20.61 -5.00 -20.06
CA ASP A 161 19.91 -5.53 -21.23
C ASP A 161 19.34 -6.95 -21.05
N ASP A 162 19.73 -7.66 -20.00
CA ASP A 162 19.14 -8.96 -19.65
C ASP A 162 17.78 -8.78 -18.96
N LEU A 163 17.53 -7.61 -18.38
CA LEU A 163 16.31 -7.28 -17.65
C LEU A 163 15.18 -6.90 -18.61
N GLN A 164 14.03 -7.55 -18.48
CA GLN A 164 12.80 -7.08 -19.12
C GLN A 164 12.27 -5.82 -18.42
N VAL A 165 11.31 -5.16 -19.05
CA VAL A 165 10.80 -3.88 -18.56
C VAL A 165 10.18 -3.99 -17.18
N GLU A 166 9.46 -5.08 -16.90
CA GLU A 166 8.86 -5.35 -15.58
C GLU A 166 9.93 -5.62 -14.51
N ASP A 167 11.07 -6.23 -14.88
CA ASP A 167 12.19 -6.43 -13.95
C ASP A 167 12.82 -5.09 -13.57
N ARG A 168 13.08 -4.23 -14.55
CA ARG A 168 13.59 -2.87 -14.30
C ARG A 168 12.61 -2.04 -13.46
N TRP A 169 11.32 -2.17 -13.77
CA TRP A 169 10.28 -1.47 -13.03
C TRP A 169 10.24 -1.88 -11.56
N ILE A 170 10.21 -3.19 -11.26
CA ILE A 170 10.13 -3.62 -9.84
C ILE A 170 11.39 -3.24 -9.06
N LEU A 171 12.57 -3.24 -9.69
CA LEU A 171 13.80 -2.78 -9.07
C LEU A 171 13.77 -1.26 -8.80
N ALA A 172 13.25 -0.47 -9.73
CA ALA A 172 13.06 0.97 -9.52
C ALA A 172 12.04 1.26 -8.41
N ALA A 173 10.96 0.49 -8.35
CA ALA A 173 9.96 0.57 -7.30
C ALA A 173 10.53 0.20 -5.92
N LEU A 174 11.31 -0.89 -5.85
CA LEU A 174 12.05 -1.28 -4.65
C LEU A 174 13.00 -0.17 -4.18
N ASN A 175 13.75 0.41 -5.10
CA ASN A 175 14.68 1.51 -4.82
C ASN A 175 13.96 2.72 -4.22
N ARG A 176 12.82 3.10 -4.78
CA ARG A 176 11.95 4.14 -4.24
C ARG A 176 11.44 3.77 -2.84
N ALA A 177 11.01 2.53 -2.64
CA ALA A 177 10.51 2.05 -1.34
C ALA A 177 11.60 2.10 -0.26
N ILE A 178 12.82 1.65 -0.53
CA ILE A 178 13.95 1.74 0.40
C ILE A 178 14.15 3.19 0.86
N ARG A 179 14.25 4.14 -0.07
CA ARG A 179 14.42 5.55 0.28
C ARG A 179 13.26 6.13 1.08
N ALA A 180 12.03 5.68 0.82
CA ALA A 180 10.86 6.13 1.56
C ALA A 180 10.83 5.55 2.99
N VAL A 181 11.22 4.28 3.16
CA VAL A 181 11.36 3.64 4.47
C VAL A 181 12.47 4.31 5.27
N ASP A 182 13.65 4.53 4.69
CA ASP A 182 14.77 5.22 5.33
C ASP A 182 14.37 6.61 5.83
N ARG A 183 13.67 7.37 4.99
CA ARG A 183 13.16 8.69 5.38
C ARG A 183 12.19 8.59 6.54
N GLY A 184 11.21 7.69 6.46
CA GLY A 184 10.22 7.49 7.52
C GLY A 184 10.85 7.12 8.86
N LEU A 185 11.84 6.20 8.85
CA LEU A 185 12.58 5.82 10.05
C LEU A 185 13.45 6.98 10.58
N GLY A 186 14.15 7.68 9.69
CA GLY A 186 14.98 8.84 10.03
C GLY A 186 14.19 10.01 10.63
N GLU A 187 12.93 10.15 10.24
CA GLU A 187 11.98 11.15 10.76
C GLU A 187 11.19 10.64 11.98
N TYR A 188 11.53 9.48 12.55
CA TYR A 188 10.80 8.84 13.66
C TYR A 188 9.31 8.62 13.34
N ASN A 189 8.98 8.35 12.08
CA ASN A 189 7.61 8.07 11.62
C ASN A 189 7.48 6.61 11.14
N PRO A 190 7.31 5.66 12.06
CA PRO A 190 7.20 4.24 11.73
C PRO A 190 5.98 3.92 10.86
N SER A 191 4.90 4.70 10.95
CA SER A 191 3.72 4.53 10.09
C SER A 191 4.04 4.83 8.63
N ALA A 192 4.77 5.92 8.34
CA ALA A 192 5.19 6.25 6.99
C ALA A 192 6.16 5.20 6.42
N ALA A 193 7.13 4.74 7.24
CA ALA A 193 8.07 3.70 6.85
C ALA A 193 7.36 2.38 6.55
N LEU A 194 6.49 1.91 7.46
CA LEU A 194 5.68 0.70 7.25
C LEU A 194 4.76 0.83 6.03
N GLY A 195 4.13 2.01 5.85
CA GLY A 195 3.29 2.32 4.70
C GLY A 195 4.03 2.14 3.38
N ALA A 196 5.25 2.66 3.27
CA ALA A 196 6.09 2.51 2.08
C ALA A 196 6.50 1.04 1.81
N ALA A 197 6.91 0.30 2.86
CA ALA A 197 7.24 -1.11 2.73
C ALA A 197 6.01 -1.96 2.34
N ARG A 198 4.83 -1.66 2.91
CA ARG A 198 3.56 -2.31 2.57
C ARG A 198 3.15 -2.03 1.14
N GLU A 199 3.22 -0.78 0.70
CA GLU A 199 2.86 -0.38 -0.68
C GLU A 199 3.69 -1.15 -1.69
N PHE A 200 5.01 -1.23 -1.47
CA PHE A 200 5.89 -2.01 -2.33
C PHE A 200 5.51 -3.50 -2.32
N MET A 201 5.42 -4.12 -1.13
CA MET A 201 5.14 -5.55 -1.00
C MET A 201 3.79 -5.93 -1.58
N TRP A 202 2.74 -5.21 -1.21
CA TRP A 202 1.37 -5.55 -1.60
C TRP A 202 1.03 -4.99 -2.97
N GLY A 203 1.15 -3.64 -3.12
CA GLY A 203 0.70 -2.93 -4.32
C GLY A 203 1.57 -3.16 -5.55
N GLU A 204 2.88 -3.42 -5.39
CA GLU A 204 3.80 -3.52 -6.52
C GLU A 204 4.30 -4.95 -6.74
N LEU A 205 4.87 -5.57 -5.72
CA LEU A 205 5.40 -6.93 -5.85
C LEU A 205 4.27 -7.96 -6.05
N CYS A 206 3.23 -7.94 -5.17
CA CYS A 206 2.16 -8.93 -5.24
C CYS A 206 1.19 -8.73 -6.38
N ASP A 207 0.62 -7.52 -6.45
CA ASP A 207 -0.54 -7.30 -7.30
C ASP A 207 -0.16 -7.07 -8.76
N TRP A 208 1.14 -6.74 -9.02
CA TRP A 208 1.63 -6.47 -10.37
C TRP A 208 2.79 -7.35 -10.79
N TYR A 209 3.94 -7.27 -10.12
CA TYR A 209 5.14 -7.96 -10.60
C TYR A 209 4.95 -9.47 -10.68
N LEU A 210 4.39 -10.09 -9.63
CA LEU A 210 4.13 -11.54 -9.65
C LEU A 210 3.21 -11.95 -10.79
N GLU A 211 2.18 -11.17 -11.10
CA GLU A 211 1.29 -11.47 -12.22
C GLU A 211 1.99 -11.32 -13.57
N LEU A 212 2.85 -10.32 -13.72
CA LEU A 212 3.61 -10.07 -14.95
C LEU A 212 4.64 -11.16 -15.26
N VAL A 213 5.29 -11.70 -14.21
CA VAL A 213 6.34 -12.72 -14.43
C VAL A 213 5.81 -14.15 -14.50
N LYS A 214 4.54 -14.42 -14.14
CA LYS A 214 3.95 -15.76 -14.23
C LYS A 214 4.14 -16.44 -15.58
N PRO A 215 3.87 -15.78 -16.73
CA PRO A 215 4.09 -16.40 -18.03
C PRO A 215 5.55 -16.79 -18.28
N ARG A 216 6.49 -15.97 -17.81
CA ARG A 216 7.94 -16.24 -17.95
C ARG A 216 8.37 -17.41 -17.07
N LEU A 217 7.86 -17.45 -15.82
CA LEU A 217 8.17 -18.52 -14.87
C LEU A 217 7.60 -19.88 -15.28
N ALA A 218 6.53 -19.90 -16.08
CA ALA A 218 5.88 -21.10 -16.59
C ALA A 218 6.22 -21.42 -18.06
N GLY A 219 6.94 -20.54 -18.76
CA GLY A 219 7.26 -20.64 -20.17
C GLY A 219 8.49 -21.48 -20.47
N ASP A 220 8.77 -21.70 -21.76
CA ASP A 220 9.87 -22.52 -22.26
C ASP A 220 11.19 -21.74 -22.43
N ASP A 221 11.18 -20.41 -22.29
CA ASP A 221 12.38 -19.57 -22.34
C ASP A 221 13.11 -19.59 -20.98
N GLU A 222 13.99 -20.58 -20.82
CA GLU A 222 14.72 -20.79 -19.57
C GLU A 222 15.62 -19.59 -19.20
N LYS A 223 16.20 -18.88 -20.19
CA LYS A 223 17.01 -17.68 -19.92
C LYS A 223 16.15 -16.59 -19.30
N SER A 224 14.99 -16.29 -19.87
CA SER A 224 14.05 -15.31 -19.35
C SER A 224 13.51 -15.70 -17.99
N ALA A 225 13.18 -16.98 -17.80
CA ALA A 225 12.72 -17.52 -16.52
C ALA A 225 13.79 -17.42 -15.41
N ALA A 226 15.06 -17.69 -15.75
CA ALA A 226 16.19 -17.59 -14.83
C ALA A 226 16.38 -16.16 -14.32
N VAL A 227 16.34 -15.16 -15.22
CA VAL A 227 16.38 -13.73 -14.84
C VAL A 227 15.22 -13.36 -13.95
N ALA A 228 13.99 -13.76 -14.30
CA ALA A 228 12.80 -13.48 -13.49
C ALA A 228 12.90 -14.10 -12.09
N ARG A 229 13.39 -15.35 -11.96
CA ARG A 229 13.62 -16.00 -10.66
C ARG A 229 14.66 -15.25 -9.82
N GLN A 230 15.74 -14.80 -10.44
CA GLN A 230 16.80 -14.06 -9.74
C GLN A 230 16.31 -12.69 -9.24
N VAL A 231 15.60 -11.93 -10.07
CA VAL A 231 14.99 -10.66 -9.67
C VAL A 231 13.92 -10.85 -8.58
N LEU A 232 13.08 -11.88 -8.71
CA LEU A 232 12.05 -12.20 -7.71
C LEU A 232 12.68 -12.57 -6.36
N ALA A 233 13.73 -13.40 -6.35
CA ALA A 233 14.43 -13.77 -5.12
C ALA A 233 15.06 -12.55 -4.44
N HIS A 234 15.69 -11.66 -5.21
CA HIS A 234 16.24 -10.40 -4.71
C HIS A 234 15.16 -9.49 -4.16
N ALA A 235 14.09 -9.23 -4.91
CA ALA A 235 13.01 -8.36 -4.48
C ALA A 235 12.33 -8.88 -3.21
N LEU A 236 12.14 -10.19 -3.09
CA LEU A 236 11.58 -10.81 -1.88
C LEU A 236 12.55 -10.67 -0.69
N ASP A 237 13.85 -10.92 -0.86
CA ASP A 237 14.86 -10.76 0.18
C ASP A 237 14.87 -9.33 0.75
N GLN A 238 14.92 -8.34 -0.13
CA GLN A 238 14.91 -6.93 0.26
C GLN A 238 13.59 -6.53 0.94
N THR A 239 12.46 -7.06 0.46
CA THR A 239 11.14 -6.86 1.09
C THR A 239 11.12 -7.38 2.54
N LEU A 240 11.65 -8.58 2.76
CA LEU A 240 11.70 -9.17 4.10
C LEU A 240 12.58 -8.34 5.05
N ARG A 241 13.70 -7.81 4.57
CA ARG A 241 14.57 -6.89 5.34
C ARG A 241 13.86 -5.59 5.70
N LEU A 242 13.17 -4.95 4.75
CA LEU A 242 12.43 -3.72 4.98
C LEU A 242 11.28 -3.91 5.99
N LEU A 243 10.63 -5.07 5.99
CA LEU A 243 9.51 -5.39 6.88
C LEU A 243 9.95 -5.92 8.24
N HIS A 244 11.20 -6.39 8.38
CA HIS A 244 11.68 -7.05 9.60
C HIS A 244 11.53 -6.22 10.88
N PRO A 245 11.80 -4.90 10.91
CA PRO A 245 11.58 -4.09 12.12
C PRO A 245 10.14 -4.08 12.61
N PHE A 246 9.18 -4.29 11.73
CA PHE A 246 7.75 -4.20 12.01
C PHE A 246 7.12 -5.57 12.34
N VAL A 247 7.45 -6.60 11.56
CA VAL A 247 6.89 -7.95 11.64
C VAL A 247 8.01 -9.02 11.68
N PRO A 248 8.82 -9.03 12.76
CA PRO A 248 10.09 -9.79 12.79
C PRO A 248 9.89 -11.31 12.72
N PHE A 249 8.84 -11.87 13.30
CA PHE A 249 8.72 -13.34 13.41
C PHE A 249 8.41 -13.97 12.06
N ILE A 250 7.45 -13.43 11.32
CA ILE A 250 7.09 -13.95 10.00
C ILE A 250 8.21 -13.70 8.98
N THR A 251 8.85 -12.53 9.03
CA THR A 251 9.93 -12.21 8.08
C THR A 251 11.16 -13.07 8.32
N GLU A 252 11.54 -13.35 9.58
CA GLU A 252 12.63 -14.26 9.92
C GLU A 252 12.34 -15.66 9.40
N HIS A 253 11.13 -16.19 9.66
CA HIS A 253 10.73 -17.50 9.18
C HIS A 253 10.80 -17.63 7.65
N LEU A 254 10.26 -16.63 6.94
CA LEU A 254 10.28 -16.61 5.47
C LEU A 254 11.69 -16.43 4.91
N HIS A 255 12.55 -15.63 5.56
CA HIS A 255 13.94 -15.47 5.17
C HIS A 255 14.73 -16.77 5.32
N ASN A 256 14.53 -17.52 6.40
CA ASN A 256 15.17 -18.80 6.58
C ASN A 256 14.79 -19.77 5.46
N ARG A 257 13.49 -19.82 5.11
CA ARG A 257 13.03 -20.64 3.98
C ARG A 257 13.59 -20.17 2.63
N LEU A 258 13.66 -18.86 2.41
CA LEU A 258 14.28 -18.30 1.20
C LEU A 258 15.78 -18.66 1.13
N SER A 259 16.48 -18.69 2.27
CA SER A 259 17.90 -19.04 2.33
C SER A 259 18.18 -20.52 2.01
N GLU A 260 17.22 -21.41 2.29
CA GLU A 260 17.29 -22.81 1.87
C GLU A 260 17.13 -22.98 0.35
N LEU A 261 16.21 -22.20 -0.27
CA LEU A 261 15.86 -22.31 -1.69
C LEU A 261 16.79 -21.52 -2.61
N ALA A 262 17.23 -20.36 -2.18
CA ALA A 262 18.09 -19.44 -2.90
C ALA A 262 19.22 -18.93 -1.97
N PRO A 263 20.19 -19.81 -1.61
CA PRO A 263 21.26 -19.45 -0.67
C PRO A 263 22.16 -18.35 -1.21
N GLN A 264 22.36 -18.29 -2.52
CA GLN A 264 23.05 -17.22 -3.21
C GLN A 264 22.01 -16.40 -3.97
N ARG A 265 21.62 -15.29 -3.42
CA ARG A 265 20.65 -14.38 -4.02
C ARG A 265 21.19 -12.97 -4.05
N GLY A 266 20.77 -12.22 -5.01
CA GLY A 266 21.27 -10.89 -5.33
C GLY A 266 21.29 -10.70 -6.84
N LEU A 267 21.74 -9.55 -7.27
CA LEU A 267 21.88 -9.21 -8.69
C LEU A 267 23.33 -8.75 -8.94
N PRO A 268 24.30 -9.70 -8.99
CA PRO A 268 25.71 -9.35 -9.16
C PRO A 268 25.89 -8.45 -10.39
N GLY A 269 26.68 -7.37 -10.24
CA GLY A 269 26.89 -6.37 -11.28
C GLY A 269 25.81 -5.27 -11.34
N LEU A 270 24.63 -5.49 -10.76
CA LEU A 270 23.54 -4.50 -10.73
C LEU A 270 23.20 -4.06 -9.30
N TRP A 271 22.97 -5.01 -8.41
CA TRP A 271 22.58 -4.76 -7.03
C TRP A 271 22.99 -5.93 -6.14
N GLU A 272 24.06 -5.74 -5.42
CA GLU A 272 24.59 -6.82 -4.58
C GLU A 272 23.77 -6.98 -3.30
N SER A 273 23.62 -8.22 -2.87
CA SER A 273 23.01 -8.60 -1.59
C SER A 273 23.89 -9.63 -0.91
N ALA A 274 24.29 -9.35 0.32
CA ALA A 274 25.07 -10.30 1.11
C ALA A 274 24.15 -11.36 1.72
N PRO A 275 24.44 -12.65 1.56
CA PRO A 275 23.74 -13.71 2.27
C PRO A 275 24.03 -13.60 3.78
N THR A 276 23.03 -13.86 4.60
CA THR A 276 23.12 -13.80 6.07
C THR A 276 22.46 -15.02 6.69
N GLY A 277 22.93 -15.42 7.87
CA GLY A 277 22.33 -16.51 8.63
C GLY A 277 20.94 -16.13 9.13
N LEU A 278 20.88 -15.16 10.05
CA LEU A 278 19.62 -14.62 10.58
C LEU A 278 19.28 -13.29 9.89
N LEU A 279 18.02 -13.05 9.67
CA LEU A 279 17.56 -11.79 9.08
C LEU A 279 17.84 -10.57 9.98
N ILE A 280 17.77 -10.77 11.30
CA ILE A 280 18.08 -9.72 12.27
C ILE A 280 19.53 -9.21 12.17
N ASP A 281 20.46 -10.06 11.70
CA ASP A 281 21.87 -9.71 11.49
C ASP A 281 22.15 -9.22 10.06
N ALA A 282 21.12 -9.23 9.19
CA ALA A 282 21.28 -8.85 7.80
C ALA A 282 21.57 -7.36 7.66
N PRO A 283 22.46 -6.96 6.73
CA PRO A 283 22.66 -5.55 6.44
C PRO A 283 21.35 -4.91 5.95
N TRP A 284 21.13 -3.67 6.38
CA TRP A 284 19.96 -2.91 5.95
C TRP A 284 19.98 -2.68 4.43
N PRO A 285 18.83 -2.74 3.75
CA PRO A 285 18.73 -2.46 2.32
C PRO A 285 19.28 -1.08 1.97
N THR A 286 20.10 -1.02 0.93
CA THR A 286 20.62 0.25 0.41
C THR A 286 20.12 0.49 -1.00
N ALA A 287 19.71 1.72 -1.28
CA ALA A 287 19.26 2.10 -2.61
C ALA A 287 20.40 2.03 -3.63
N ALA A 288 20.16 1.41 -4.79
CA ALA A 288 21.11 1.28 -5.87
C ALA A 288 20.88 2.36 -6.93
N GLN A 289 21.89 3.20 -7.23
CA GLN A 289 21.74 4.27 -8.21
C GLN A 289 21.41 3.73 -9.62
N ALA A 290 21.92 2.55 -9.97
CA ALA A 290 21.64 1.90 -11.26
C ALA A 290 20.16 1.50 -11.44
N ALA A 291 19.39 1.41 -10.36
CA ALA A 291 17.97 1.09 -10.38
C ALA A 291 17.05 2.32 -10.40
N ASP A 292 17.60 3.54 -10.46
CA ASP A 292 16.77 4.76 -10.52
C ASP A 292 16.20 4.95 -11.93
N ASP A 293 14.88 4.84 -12.07
CA ASP A 293 14.16 5.10 -13.32
C ASP A 293 12.81 5.75 -13.06
N ALA A 294 12.82 7.06 -12.80
CA ALA A 294 11.62 7.83 -12.54
C ALA A 294 10.66 7.88 -13.75
N ALA A 295 11.19 7.84 -14.96
CA ALA A 295 10.39 7.83 -16.19
C ALA A 295 9.63 6.51 -16.31
N LEU A 296 10.30 5.39 -16.07
CA LEU A 296 9.69 4.06 -16.08
C LEU A 296 8.61 3.92 -15.00
N LEU A 297 8.87 4.40 -13.78
CA LEU A 297 7.87 4.43 -12.71
C LEU A 297 6.61 5.21 -13.12
N ALA A 298 6.78 6.39 -13.72
CA ALA A 298 5.65 7.19 -14.20
C ALA A 298 4.88 6.50 -15.34
N THR A 299 5.57 5.80 -16.22
CA THR A 299 4.94 5.02 -17.30
C THR A 299 4.13 3.86 -16.76
N PHE A 300 4.72 3.08 -15.85
CA PHE A 300 3.99 1.99 -15.20
C PHE A 300 2.77 2.47 -14.41
N ALA A 301 2.84 3.62 -13.73
CA ALA A 301 1.68 4.20 -13.06
C ALA A 301 0.51 4.45 -14.03
N ASN A 302 0.80 4.91 -15.25
CA ASN A 302 -0.23 5.07 -16.28
C ASN A 302 -0.78 3.73 -16.78
N LEU A 303 0.09 2.72 -16.98
CA LEU A 303 -0.34 1.38 -17.40
C LEU A 303 -1.17 0.67 -16.32
N GLN A 304 -0.81 0.83 -15.05
CA GLN A 304 -1.56 0.33 -13.91
C GLN A 304 -2.95 0.96 -13.83
N ALA A 305 -3.02 2.27 -13.99
CA ALA A 305 -4.27 3.00 -13.98
C ALA A 305 -5.14 2.65 -15.22
N ALA A 306 -4.52 2.45 -16.39
CA ALA A 306 -5.21 1.96 -17.59
C ALA A 306 -5.79 0.55 -17.35
N THR A 307 -4.99 -0.36 -16.80
CA THR A 307 -5.42 -1.73 -16.48
C THR A 307 -6.60 -1.72 -15.49
N SER A 308 -6.49 -0.91 -14.44
CA SER A 308 -7.57 -0.77 -13.45
C SER A 308 -8.83 -0.19 -14.09
N GLY A 309 -8.71 0.84 -14.92
CA GLY A 309 -9.83 1.44 -15.64
C GLY A 309 -10.56 0.45 -16.54
N VAL A 310 -9.83 -0.41 -17.27
CA VAL A 310 -10.44 -1.46 -18.11
C VAL A 310 -11.15 -2.51 -17.25
N ARG A 311 -10.57 -2.92 -16.13
CA ARG A 311 -11.20 -3.84 -15.17
C ARG A 311 -12.46 -3.26 -14.55
N ASP A 312 -12.45 -1.99 -14.18
CA ASP A 312 -13.59 -1.27 -13.62
C ASP A 312 -14.71 -1.12 -14.66
N ALA A 313 -14.38 -0.79 -15.91
CA ALA A 313 -15.34 -0.75 -17.00
C ALA A 313 -16.02 -2.12 -17.20
N ARG A 314 -15.24 -3.20 -17.21
CA ARG A 314 -15.78 -4.58 -17.29
C ARG A 314 -16.71 -4.89 -16.12
N SER A 315 -16.29 -4.59 -14.90
CA SER A 315 -17.07 -4.83 -13.68
C SER A 315 -18.36 -4.04 -13.64
N SER A 316 -18.35 -2.78 -14.08
CA SER A 316 -19.54 -1.91 -14.11
C SER A 316 -20.64 -2.42 -15.03
N LYS A 317 -20.29 -3.23 -16.04
CA LYS A 317 -21.21 -3.87 -16.98
C LYS A 317 -21.52 -5.33 -16.60
N GLY A 318 -21.04 -5.81 -15.46
CA GLY A 318 -21.26 -7.19 -15.00
C GLY A 318 -20.63 -8.24 -15.90
N MET A 319 -19.63 -7.89 -16.72
CA MET A 319 -18.97 -8.81 -17.64
C MET A 319 -18.01 -9.74 -16.90
N SER A 320 -17.88 -10.98 -17.40
CA SER A 320 -16.93 -11.95 -16.83
C SER A 320 -15.48 -11.48 -16.99
N PRO A 321 -14.62 -11.63 -15.96
CA PRO A 321 -13.18 -11.39 -16.09
C PRO A 321 -12.50 -12.21 -17.19
N ALA A 322 -13.06 -13.36 -17.55
CA ALA A 322 -12.54 -14.22 -18.64
C ALA A 322 -12.88 -13.72 -20.04
N GLN A 323 -13.81 -12.79 -20.19
CA GLN A 323 -14.17 -12.21 -21.47
C GLN A 323 -13.11 -11.19 -21.90
N ALA A 324 -12.46 -11.44 -23.04
CA ALA A 324 -11.52 -10.48 -23.64
C ALA A 324 -12.29 -9.24 -24.12
N LEU A 325 -11.65 -8.07 -24.00
CA LEU A 325 -12.15 -6.78 -24.48
C LEU A 325 -11.12 -6.17 -25.43
N ASP A 326 -11.59 -5.48 -26.46
CA ASP A 326 -10.71 -4.71 -27.33
C ASP A 326 -10.58 -3.28 -26.79
N VAL A 327 -9.35 -2.75 -26.81
CA VAL A 327 -9.02 -1.49 -26.18
C VAL A 327 -8.13 -0.65 -27.08
N THR A 328 -8.44 0.64 -27.17
CA THR A 328 -7.55 1.62 -27.80
C THR A 328 -7.02 2.58 -26.74
N LEU A 329 -5.70 2.71 -26.67
CA LEU A 329 -4.99 3.69 -25.83
C LEU A 329 -4.62 4.89 -26.70
N ARG A 330 -5.03 6.09 -26.29
CA ARG A 330 -4.62 7.36 -26.90
C ARG A 330 -3.71 8.13 -25.95
N PRO A 331 -2.40 7.92 -26.02
CA PRO A 331 -1.43 8.69 -25.24
C PRO A 331 -1.13 10.04 -25.89
N PRO A 332 -0.45 10.98 -25.18
CA PRO A 332 0.21 12.09 -25.82
C PRO A 332 1.23 11.61 -26.87
N ALA A 333 1.35 12.34 -27.99
CA ALA A 333 2.21 11.93 -29.11
C ALA A 333 3.67 11.67 -28.71
N ASN A 334 4.21 12.49 -27.81
CA ASN A 334 5.58 12.37 -27.30
C ASN A 334 5.81 11.15 -26.37
N ARG A 335 4.78 10.41 -26.00
CA ARG A 335 4.85 9.20 -25.15
C ARG A 335 4.30 7.94 -25.82
N ALA A 336 3.85 8.06 -27.06
CA ALA A 336 3.19 6.96 -27.77
C ALA A 336 4.10 5.72 -27.93
N ASP A 337 5.36 5.91 -28.30
CA ASP A 337 6.30 4.81 -28.51
C ASP A 337 6.67 4.12 -27.20
N GLU A 338 6.83 4.88 -26.12
CA GLU A 338 7.08 4.34 -24.79
C GLU A 338 5.91 3.48 -24.30
N ILE A 339 4.69 3.96 -24.44
CA ILE A 339 3.48 3.22 -24.03
C ILE A 339 3.26 2.00 -24.94
N ARG A 340 3.51 2.13 -26.24
CA ARG A 340 3.39 1.02 -27.20
C ARG A 340 4.34 -0.13 -26.86
N ALA A 341 5.59 0.18 -26.51
CA ALA A 341 6.57 -0.83 -26.13
C ALA A 341 6.15 -1.65 -24.88
N GLN A 342 5.28 -1.10 -24.04
CA GLN A 342 4.86 -1.69 -22.78
C GLN A 342 3.37 -2.04 -22.74
N ALA A 343 2.67 -1.92 -23.86
CA ALA A 343 1.21 -2.15 -23.96
C ALA A 343 0.81 -3.58 -23.57
N HIS A 344 1.72 -4.56 -23.75
CA HIS A 344 1.54 -5.95 -23.32
C HIS A 344 1.17 -6.10 -21.84
N VAL A 345 1.60 -5.16 -20.99
CA VAL A 345 1.24 -5.13 -19.55
C VAL A 345 -0.28 -4.98 -19.39
N VAL A 346 -0.88 -4.02 -20.09
CA VAL A 346 -2.35 -3.81 -20.07
C VAL A 346 -3.05 -4.99 -20.70
N GLN A 347 -2.55 -5.46 -21.86
CA GLN A 347 -3.13 -6.58 -22.60
C GLN A 347 -3.21 -7.84 -21.75
N HIS A 348 -2.12 -8.20 -21.08
CA HIS A 348 -2.06 -9.37 -20.22
C HIS A 348 -2.92 -9.21 -18.96
N LEU A 349 -2.72 -8.12 -18.22
CA LEU A 349 -3.33 -7.97 -16.90
C LEU A 349 -4.81 -7.57 -16.94
N ALA A 350 -5.26 -6.88 -18.00
CA ALA A 350 -6.67 -6.54 -18.16
C ALA A 350 -7.44 -7.54 -19.03
N ASN A 351 -6.81 -8.63 -19.49
CA ASN A 351 -7.40 -9.58 -20.43
C ASN A 351 -7.98 -8.87 -21.66
N VAL A 352 -7.10 -8.15 -22.38
CA VAL A 352 -7.44 -7.41 -23.60
C VAL A 352 -7.11 -8.29 -24.81
N GLY A 353 -8.06 -8.43 -25.74
CA GLY A 353 -7.91 -9.19 -26.97
C GLY A 353 -7.05 -8.42 -27.97
N GLU A 354 -7.58 -7.37 -28.54
CA GLU A 354 -6.85 -6.45 -29.39
C GLU A 354 -6.53 -5.15 -28.66
N LEU A 355 -5.26 -4.74 -28.63
CA LEU A 355 -4.80 -3.52 -28.03
C LEU A 355 -4.13 -2.61 -29.05
N THR A 356 -4.76 -1.49 -29.35
CA THR A 356 -4.21 -0.45 -30.23
C THR A 356 -3.65 0.72 -29.43
N VAL A 357 -2.47 1.22 -29.80
CA VAL A 357 -1.87 2.43 -29.22
C VAL A 357 -1.67 3.45 -30.32
N ASP A 358 -2.54 4.47 -30.36
CA ASP A 358 -2.53 5.51 -31.39
C ASP A 358 -2.83 6.89 -30.75
N PRO A 359 -1.89 7.86 -30.84
CA PRO A 359 -2.08 9.21 -30.29
C PRO A 359 -3.17 10.01 -31.04
N GLU A 360 -3.53 9.63 -32.26
CA GLU A 360 -4.55 10.28 -33.09
C GLU A 360 -5.88 9.51 -33.11
N ALA A 361 -6.00 8.43 -32.34
CA ALA A 361 -7.21 7.61 -32.32
C ALA A 361 -8.44 8.44 -31.97
N THR A 362 -9.54 8.22 -32.67
CA THR A 362 -10.87 8.71 -32.33
C THR A 362 -11.63 7.65 -31.54
N ALA A 363 -12.60 8.08 -30.72
CA ALA A 363 -13.40 7.16 -29.94
C ALA A 363 -14.21 6.23 -30.87
N PRO A 364 -14.02 4.89 -30.82
CA PRO A 364 -14.85 3.95 -31.56
C PRO A 364 -16.32 4.05 -31.14
N LYS A 365 -17.25 3.87 -32.08
CA LYS A 365 -18.69 3.88 -31.76
C LYS A 365 -19.02 2.80 -30.74
N GLY A 366 -19.79 3.16 -29.69
CA GLY A 366 -20.13 2.24 -28.63
C GLY A 366 -19.00 1.97 -27.60
N SER A 367 -17.89 2.69 -27.67
CA SER A 367 -16.81 2.54 -26.69
C SER A 367 -17.09 3.33 -25.41
N ALA A 368 -16.70 2.73 -24.27
CA ALA A 368 -16.58 3.49 -23.01
C ALA A 368 -15.24 4.24 -23.00
N SER A 369 -15.30 5.54 -22.71
CA SER A 369 -14.12 6.39 -22.63
C SER A 369 -13.71 6.64 -21.18
N LEU A 370 -12.43 6.41 -20.89
CA LEU A 370 -11.80 6.63 -19.58
C LEU A 370 -10.60 7.56 -19.77
N VAL A 371 -10.36 8.43 -18.78
CA VAL A 371 -9.20 9.35 -18.80
C VAL A 371 -8.36 9.12 -17.55
N VAL A 372 -7.09 8.82 -17.76
CA VAL A 372 -6.10 8.61 -16.69
C VAL A 372 -4.93 9.54 -16.92
N GLY A 373 -4.88 10.63 -16.16
CA GLY A 373 -3.90 11.69 -16.41
C GLY A 373 -4.07 12.28 -17.79
N GLN A 374 -3.09 12.03 -18.67
CA GLN A 374 -3.12 12.43 -20.07
C GLN A 374 -3.42 11.28 -21.03
N LEU A 375 -3.58 10.06 -20.53
CA LEU A 375 -3.90 8.88 -21.31
C LEU A 375 -5.42 8.74 -21.42
N GLN A 376 -5.94 8.67 -22.64
CA GLN A 376 -7.32 8.30 -22.91
C GLN A 376 -7.39 6.83 -23.29
N ILE A 377 -8.43 6.16 -22.81
CA ILE A 377 -8.63 4.72 -22.97
C ILE A 377 -10.03 4.51 -23.51
N PHE A 378 -10.14 3.88 -24.65
CA PHE A 378 -11.41 3.49 -25.24
C PHE A 378 -11.57 1.99 -25.12
N VAL A 379 -12.57 1.56 -24.36
CA VAL A 379 -12.94 0.14 -24.22
C VAL A 379 -14.10 -0.11 -25.20
N HIS A 380 -13.89 -0.97 -26.18
CA HIS A 380 -14.82 -1.15 -27.30
C HIS A 380 -16.09 -1.90 -26.86
N ASP A 381 -17.17 -1.71 -27.59
CA ASP A 381 -18.46 -2.42 -27.45
C ASP A 381 -19.07 -2.40 -26.04
N MET A 382 -18.82 -1.32 -25.28
CA MET A 382 -19.22 -1.24 -23.88
C MET A 382 -20.52 -0.50 -23.61
N VAL A 383 -20.98 0.42 -24.49
CA VAL A 383 -22.02 1.38 -24.11
C VAL A 383 -22.94 1.77 -25.26
N ASP A 384 -24.22 1.99 -24.92
CA ASP A 384 -25.08 2.86 -25.69
C ASP A 384 -24.48 4.28 -25.71
N PRO A 385 -24.25 4.89 -26.89
CA PRO A 385 -23.68 6.23 -27.00
C PRO A 385 -24.38 7.31 -26.14
N ALA A 386 -25.68 7.15 -25.94
CA ALA A 386 -26.47 8.09 -25.12
C ALA A 386 -26.13 7.97 -23.61
N GLU A 387 -25.93 6.76 -23.08
CA GLU A 387 -25.53 6.57 -21.67
C GLU A 387 -24.12 7.09 -21.40
N GLU A 388 -23.20 6.89 -22.36
CA GLU A 388 -21.81 7.34 -22.22
C GLU A 388 -21.72 8.87 -22.25
N ARG A 389 -22.51 9.52 -23.10
CA ARG A 389 -22.60 10.96 -23.11
C ARG A 389 -23.04 11.52 -21.75
N GLU A 390 -24.13 10.97 -21.20
CA GLU A 390 -24.62 11.39 -19.87
C GLU A 390 -23.56 11.21 -18.77
N ARG A 391 -22.79 10.14 -18.83
CA ARG A 391 -21.69 9.86 -17.90
C ARG A 391 -20.57 10.89 -18.01
N LEU A 392 -20.13 11.18 -19.24
CA LEU A 392 -19.06 12.14 -19.53
C LEU A 392 -19.49 13.58 -19.13
N ASP A 393 -20.74 13.97 -19.37
CA ASP A 393 -21.29 15.26 -18.96
C ASP A 393 -21.27 15.42 -17.43
N LYS A 394 -21.64 14.38 -16.68
CA LYS A 394 -21.57 14.38 -15.20
C LYS A 394 -20.14 14.48 -14.71
N GLU A 395 -19.22 13.78 -15.35
CA GLU A 395 -17.79 13.79 -14.99
C GLU A 395 -17.17 15.16 -15.29
N LEU A 396 -17.48 15.75 -16.45
CA LEU A 396 -17.04 17.10 -16.82
C LEU A 396 -17.52 18.14 -15.81
N ALA A 397 -18.80 18.09 -15.42
CA ALA A 397 -19.35 19.00 -14.43
C ALA A 397 -18.65 18.89 -13.06
N ARG A 398 -18.20 17.70 -12.67
CA ARG A 398 -17.41 17.50 -11.45
C ARG A 398 -16.01 18.11 -11.57
N VAL A 399 -15.33 17.86 -12.69
CA VAL A 399 -13.97 18.37 -12.93
C VAL A 399 -13.98 19.90 -13.08
N ASP A 400 -14.96 20.48 -13.79
CA ASP A 400 -15.11 21.92 -13.93
C ASP A 400 -15.36 22.62 -12.57
N LYS A 401 -16.05 21.97 -11.62
CA LYS A 401 -16.16 22.47 -10.23
C LYS A 401 -14.79 22.54 -9.54
N GLU A 402 -13.95 21.54 -9.71
CA GLU A 402 -12.60 21.52 -9.12
C GLU A 402 -11.70 22.58 -9.78
N VAL A 403 -11.78 22.76 -11.10
CA VAL A 403 -11.08 23.84 -11.81
C VAL A 403 -11.49 25.20 -11.23
N ASN A 404 -12.80 25.47 -11.16
CA ASN A 404 -13.35 26.71 -10.62
C ASN A 404 -12.94 26.95 -9.15
N LEU A 405 -12.86 25.90 -8.33
CA LEU A 405 -12.40 25.98 -6.94
C LEU A 405 -10.91 26.36 -6.85
N CYS A 406 -10.08 25.75 -7.70
CA CYS A 406 -8.66 26.09 -7.77
C CYS A 406 -8.45 27.51 -8.27
N GLU A 407 -9.15 27.94 -9.33
CA GLU A 407 -9.09 29.29 -9.89
C GLU A 407 -9.54 30.34 -8.86
N LYS A 408 -10.66 30.12 -8.16
CA LYS A 408 -11.12 31.02 -7.09
C LYS A 408 -10.13 31.14 -5.95
N LYS A 409 -9.45 30.04 -5.58
CA LYS A 409 -8.41 30.11 -4.55
C LYS A 409 -7.18 30.88 -5.04
N LEU A 410 -6.75 30.64 -6.26
CA LEU A 410 -5.56 31.29 -6.83
C LEU A 410 -5.80 32.76 -7.21
N SER A 411 -7.05 33.15 -7.52
CA SER A 411 -7.44 34.56 -7.76
C SER A 411 -7.66 35.37 -6.48
N ASN A 412 -7.72 34.68 -5.32
CA ASN A 412 -7.88 35.37 -4.04
C ASN A 412 -6.52 35.86 -3.54
N GLU A 413 -6.29 37.18 -3.68
CA GLU A 413 -5.06 37.84 -3.24
C GLU A 413 -4.73 37.60 -1.75
N LYS A 414 -5.75 37.49 -0.89
CA LYS A 414 -5.54 37.18 0.54
C LYS A 414 -5.02 35.76 0.76
N PHE A 415 -5.40 34.83 -0.08
CA PHE A 415 -4.90 33.46 -0.03
C PHE A 415 -3.46 33.39 -0.57
N THR A 416 -3.21 33.93 -1.76
CA THR A 416 -1.88 33.86 -2.40
C THR A 416 -0.81 34.62 -1.64
N ALA A 417 -1.17 35.68 -0.90
CA ALA A 417 -0.24 36.46 -0.09
C ALA A 417 0.04 35.88 1.31
N LYS A 418 -0.89 35.06 1.87
CA LYS A 418 -0.77 34.56 3.25
C LYS A 418 -0.46 33.06 3.35
N ALA A 419 -0.78 32.27 2.34
CA ALA A 419 -0.52 30.84 2.33
C ALA A 419 0.98 30.54 2.10
N PRO A 420 1.53 29.45 2.68
CA PRO A 420 2.89 29.00 2.35
C PRO A 420 3.05 28.76 0.85
N ALA A 421 4.23 29.11 0.31
CA ALA A 421 4.52 28.98 -1.13
C ALA A 421 4.23 27.56 -1.67
N ALA A 422 4.54 26.53 -0.88
CA ALA A 422 4.27 25.13 -1.24
C ALA A 422 2.78 24.85 -1.44
N VAL A 423 1.89 25.43 -0.62
CA VAL A 423 0.42 25.26 -0.74
C VAL A 423 -0.12 25.99 -1.97
N VAL A 424 0.43 27.15 -2.30
CA VAL A 424 0.05 27.88 -3.53
C VAL A 424 0.48 27.10 -4.77
N GLU A 425 1.69 26.54 -4.75
CA GLU A 425 2.21 25.72 -5.85
C GLU A 425 1.42 24.42 -6.02
N GLU A 426 1.06 23.75 -4.93
CA GLU A 426 0.16 22.59 -4.98
C GLU A 426 -1.18 22.94 -5.65
N GLN A 427 -1.78 24.08 -5.33
CA GLN A 427 -3.04 24.50 -5.97
C GLN A 427 -2.84 24.81 -7.46
N ARG A 428 -1.68 25.32 -7.90
CA ARG A 428 -1.37 25.51 -9.33
C ARG A 428 -1.25 24.16 -10.05
N GLN A 429 -0.55 23.21 -9.46
CA GLN A 429 -0.41 21.86 -10.03
C GLN A 429 -1.76 21.15 -10.13
N ARG A 430 -2.63 21.29 -9.11
CA ARG A 430 -3.99 20.77 -9.15
C ARG A 430 -4.80 21.42 -10.26
N LEU A 431 -4.70 22.74 -10.45
CA LEU A 431 -5.39 23.46 -11.53
C LEU A 431 -4.97 22.92 -12.91
N VAL A 432 -3.67 22.81 -13.17
CA VAL A 432 -3.15 22.27 -14.43
C VAL A 432 -3.65 20.84 -14.68
N LYS A 433 -3.64 20.00 -13.65
CA LYS A 433 -4.15 18.62 -13.72
C LYS A 433 -5.63 18.59 -14.10
N TYR A 434 -6.48 19.36 -13.42
CA TYR A 434 -7.92 19.35 -13.70
C TYR A 434 -8.28 20.00 -15.03
N GLN A 435 -7.55 21.03 -15.45
CA GLN A 435 -7.74 21.62 -16.78
C GLN A 435 -7.40 20.63 -17.90
N ALA A 436 -6.32 19.85 -17.75
CA ALA A 436 -5.98 18.80 -18.69
C ALA A 436 -7.05 17.69 -18.73
N GLN A 437 -7.60 17.29 -17.58
CA GLN A 437 -8.70 16.33 -17.52
C GLN A 437 -9.98 16.87 -18.20
N ALA A 438 -10.36 18.12 -17.91
CA ALA A 438 -11.54 18.74 -18.53
C ALA A 438 -11.42 18.80 -20.06
N LEU A 439 -10.22 19.15 -20.56
CA LEU A 439 -9.96 19.20 -22.00
C LEU A 439 -10.09 17.81 -22.64
N ALA A 440 -9.56 16.76 -21.99
CA ALA A 440 -9.65 15.39 -22.48
C ALA A 440 -11.11 14.90 -22.52
N ILE A 441 -11.92 15.19 -21.49
CA ILE A 441 -13.34 14.80 -21.44
C ILE A 441 -14.13 15.53 -22.54
N ARG A 442 -13.90 16.83 -22.73
CA ARG A 442 -14.57 17.61 -23.80
C ARG A 442 -14.27 17.03 -25.19
N ARG A 443 -13.00 16.68 -25.45
CA ARG A 443 -12.61 16.01 -26.69
C ARG A 443 -13.35 14.69 -26.88
N SER A 444 -13.52 13.89 -25.80
CA SER A 444 -14.29 12.64 -25.89
C SER A 444 -15.77 12.86 -26.17
N LEU A 445 -16.36 13.94 -25.64
CA LEU A 445 -17.75 14.33 -25.94
C LEU A 445 -17.92 14.74 -27.41
N ASP A 446 -16.99 15.55 -27.94
CA ASP A 446 -17.00 15.98 -29.33
C ASP A 446 -16.86 14.78 -30.30
N GLU A 447 -16.08 13.79 -29.93
CA GLU A 447 -15.87 12.55 -30.71
C GLU A 447 -17.07 11.60 -30.68
N LEU A 448 -17.89 11.64 -29.62
CA LEU A 448 -19.15 10.88 -29.57
C LEU A 448 -20.24 11.49 -30.48
N GLU A 449 -20.13 12.79 -30.82
CA GLU A 449 -21.07 13.47 -31.70
C GLU A 449 -20.72 13.31 -33.20
N SER A 450 -19.46 12.98 -33.51
CA SER A 450 -18.97 12.78 -34.89
C SER A 450 -19.09 11.33 -35.36
#